data_f0c86b38437026aa0263cad16eacceed
#
_entry.id   f0c86b38437026aa0263cad16eacceed
#
_cell.length_a   1.000
_cell.length_b   1.000
_cell.length_c   1.000
_cell.angle_alpha   90.00
_cell.angle_beta   90.00
_cell.angle_gamma   90.00
#
_symmetry.space_group_name_H-M   'P 1'
#
loop_
_entity.id
_entity.type
_entity.pdbx_description
1 polymer ?
#
loop_
_entity_poly.entity_id
_entity_poly.type
_entity_poly.pdbx_seq_one_letter_code
_entity_poly.pdbx_strand_id
1 'polypeptide(L)'
;MTTFTPADILLPADGLEYMKWAVVACDQYTSDENYWKKTKRLVADAPSTLSMTLPEIYLSKKGKEKRIAEVNAKMKENLETGKFKTIVNCFIYLERTLSDGTVRKGLIGKLDLEDYSSEK
;
A
#
# COMPACT_ATOMS: atom_id res chain seq x y z
N MET A 1 -15.32 22.87 -7.16
CA MET A 1 -16.12 21.64 -7.12
C MET A 1 -15.20 20.44 -7.06
N THR A 2 -15.44 19.55 -6.10
CA THR A 2 -14.67 18.32 -5.97
C THR A 2 -15.20 17.28 -6.96
N THR A 3 -14.32 16.70 -7.76
CA THR A 3 -14.70 15.67 -8.74
C THR A 3 -14.02 14.36 -8.42
N PHE A 4 -14.76 13.27 -8.61
CA PHE A 4 -14.28 11.90 -8.47
C PHE A 4 -14.16 11.30 -9.87
N THR A 5 -12.94 10.95 -10.27
CA THR A 5 -12.61 10.57 -11.64
C THR A 5 -11.83 9.26 -11.70
N PRO A 6 -11.78 8.62 -12.88
CA PRO A 6 -10.89 7.48 -13.08
C PRO A 6 -9.43 7.85 -12.86
N ALA A 7 -8.62 6.85 -12.54
CA ALA A 7 -7.19 7.02 -12.31
C ALA A 7 -6.39 5.94 -13.06
N ASP A 8 -5.10 6.19 -13.19
CA ASP A 8 -4.17 5.15 -13.64
C ASP A 8 -3.77 4.34 -12.41
N ILE A 9 -3.92 3.02 -12.49
CA ILE A 9 -3.82 2.13 -11.35
C ILE A 9 -2.68 1.14 -11.60
N LEU A 10 -1.88 0.92 -10.55
CA LEU A 10 -0.90 -0.16 -10.52
C LEU A 10 -1.48 -1.31 -9.70
N LEU A 11 -1.52 -2.49 -10.30
CA LEU A 11 -1.89 -3.74 -9.64
C LEU A 11 -0.70 -4.68 -9.63
N PRO A 12 -0.63 -5.62 -8.67
CA PRO A 12 0.38 -6.67 -8.74
C PRO A 12 0.31 -7.41 -10.06
N ALA A 13 1.46 -7.70 -10.65
CA ALA A 13 1.52 -8.47 -11.89
C ALA A 13 0.99 -9.90 -11.67
N ASP A 14 0.51 -10.52 -12.75
CA ASP A 14 0.00 -11.89 -12.67
C ASP A 14 1.10 -12.89 -12.31
N GLY A 15 0.75 -13.94 -11.58
CA GLY A 15 1.67 -14.99 -11.18
C GLY A 15 2.47 -14.71 -9.92
N LEU A 16 2.27 -13.58 -9.26
CA LEU A 16 2.95 -13.26 -8.00
C LEU A 16 2.19 -13.85 -6.81
N GLU A 17 2.90 -14.00 -5.68
CA GLU A 17 2.32 -14.50 -4.44
C GLU A 17 1.51 -13.39 -3.74
N TYR A 18 0.23 -13.24 -4.10
CA TYR A 18 -0.61 -12.13 -3.61
C TYR A 18 -0.75 -12.08 -2.09
N MET A 19 -0.68 -13.22 -1.42
CA MET A 19 -0.73 -13.25 0.05
C MET A 19 0.46 -12.53 0.68
N LYS A 20 1.59 -12.51 0.00
CA LYS A 20 2.78 -11.78 0.46
C LYS A 20 2.78 -10.31 0.05
N TRP A 21 1.97 -9.94 -0.95
CA TRP A 21 1.76 -8.54 -1.32
C TRP A 21 1.04 -7.77 -0.24
N ALA A 22 0.02 -8.37 0.36
CA ALA A 22 -0.86 -7.71 1.31
C ALA A 22 -0.26 -7.71 2.71
N VAL A 23 -0.28 -6.56 3.36
CA VAL A 23 0.07 -6.41 4.78
C VAL A 23 -0.98 -5.54 5.44
N VAL A 24 -1.06 -5.58 6.76
CA VAL A 24 -1.95 -4.67 7.49
C VAL A 24 -1.50 -3.22 7.31
N ALA A 25 -2.42 -2.28 7.54
CA ALA A 25 -2.10 -0.86 7.48
C ALA A 25 -0.99 -0.50 8.46
N CYS A 26 -0.16 0.48 8.10
CA CYS A 26 1.00 0.87 8.90
C CYS A 26 0.66 1.38 10.29
N ASP A 27 -0.57 1.86 10.47
CA ASP A 27 -1.07 2.36 11.75
C ASP A 27 -1.60 1.27 12.68
N GLN A 28 -1.56 0.01 12.25
CA GLN A 28 -1.88 -1.13 13.09
C GLN A 28 -0.58 -1.73 13.66
N TYR A 29 -0.68 -2.34 14.83
CA TYR A 29 0.48 -2.93 15.52
C TYR A 29 1.62 -1.93 15.71
N THR A 30 1.27 -0.68 16.03
CA THR A 30 2.23 0.44 16.09
C THR A 30 3.31 0.27 17.15
N SER A 31 3.05 -0.54 18.17
CA SER A 31 4.01 -0.81 19.25
C SER A 31 4.55 -2.24 19.25
N ASP A 32 4.19 -3.05 18.26
CA ASP A 32 4.59 -4.46 18.19
C ASP A 32 5.68 -4.70 17.15
N GLU A 33 6.91 -4.47 17.56
CA GLU A 33 8.06 -4.69 16.68
C GLU A 33 8.20 -6.15 16.25
N ASN A 34 7.82 -7.10 17.12
CA ASN A 34 7.91 -8.51 16.81
C ASN A 34 6.97 -8.91 15.67
N TYR A 35 5.78 -8.30 15.61
CA TYR A 35 4.86 -8.48 14.48
C TYR A 35 5.54 -8.14 13.16
N TRP A 36 6.17 -6.99 13.08
CA TRP A 36 6.81 -6.53 11.85
C TRP A 36 8.03 -7.37 11.47
N LYS A 37 8.81 -7.80 12.46
CA LYS A 37 9.94 -8.70 12.22
C LYS A 37 9.49 -10.07 11.70
N LYS A 38 8.42 -10.63 12.29
CA LYS A 38 7.84 -11.89 11.84
C LYS A 38 7.28 -11.76 10.42
N THR A 39 6.55 -10.70 10.14
CA THR A 39 5.99 -10.44 8.81
C THR A 39 7.10 -10.35 7.76
N LYS A 40 8.19 -9.64 8.08
CA LYS A 40 9.33 -9.53 7.17
C LYS A 40 9.94 -10.89 6.85
N ARG A 41 10.06 -11.76 7.85
CA ARG A 41 10.57 -13.13 7.62
C ARG A 41 9.64 -13.96 6.74
N LEU A 42 8.32 -13.81 6.93
CA LEU A 42 7.34 -14.53 6.12
C LEU A 42 7.32 -14.07 4.67
N VAL A 43 7.48 -12.77 4.44
CA VAL A 43 7.52 -12.19 3.09
C VAL A 43 8.83 -12.53 2.40
N ALA A 44 9.94 -12.52 3.15
CA ALA A 44 11.30 -12.74 2.63
C ALA A 44 11.60 -11.79 1.45
N ASP A 45 12.01 -12.31 0.31
CA ASP A 45 12.36 -11.52 -0.87
C ASP A 45 11.21 -11.36 -1.87
N ALA A 46 10.03 -11.87 -1.55
CA ALA A 46 8.88 -11.76 -2.45
C ALA A 46 8.44 -10.29 -2.58
N PRO A 47 7.90 -9.88 -3.74
CA PRO A 47 7.30 -8.56 -3.87
C PRO A 47 6.18 -8.36 -2.85
N SER A 48 6.20 -7.24 -2.15
CA SER A 48 5.24 -6.97 -1.08
C SER A 48 5.13 -5.48 -0.80
N THR A 49 3.93 -5.04 -0.41
CA THR A 49 3.73 -3.68 0.09
C THR A 49 4.55 -3.43 1.35
N LEU A 50 4.93 -4.46 2.09
CA LEU A 50 5.79 -4.32 3.27
C LEU A 50 7.10 -3.61 2.93
N SER A 51 7.70 -3.91 1.78
CA SER A 51 8.96 -3.31 1.36
C SER A 51 8.79 -1.90 0.78
N MET A 52 7.55 -1.46 0.59
CA MET A 52 7.22 -0.14 0.03
C MET A 52 6.54 0.77 1.04
N THR A 53 6.51 0.38 2.30
CA THR A 53 5.93 1.17 3.39
C THR A 53 6.90 1.24 4.55
N LEU A 54 6.75 2.28 5.37
CA LEU A 54 7.49 2.39 6.62
C LEU A 54 6.54 2.20 7.78
N PRO A 55 6.61 1.06 8.49
CA PRO A 55 5.78 0.85 9.68
C PRO A 55 6.00 1.96 10.71
N GLU A 56 4.92 2.39 11.36
CA GLU A 56 4.96 3.54 12.27
C GLU A 56 5.96 3.37 13.40
N ILE A 57 6.17 2.14 13.87
CA ILE A 57 7.11 1.85 14.94
C ILE A 57 8.55 2.28 14.61
N TYR A 58 8.88 2.38 13.33
CA TYR A 58 10.23 2.78 12.89
C TYR A 58 10.39 4.28 12.68
N LEU A 59 9.33 5.08 12.80
CA LEU A 59 9.40 6.53 12.60
C LEU A 59 10.30 7.23 13.62
N SER A 60 10.33 6.74 14.85
CA SER A 60 11.12 7.33 15.93
C SER A 60 12.48 6.64 16.13
N LYS A 61 12.81 5.62 15.35
CA LYS A 61 14.05 4.87 15.51
C LYS A 61 15.17 5.43 14.66
N LYS A 62 16.41 5.18 15.12
CA LYS A 62 17.60 5.49 14.33
C LYS A 62 17.59 4.73 13.02
N GLY A 63 18.10 5.34 11.96
CA GLY A 63 18.13 4.73 10.64
C GLY A 63 16.87 4.93 9.82
N LYS A 64 15.98 5.83 10.24
CA LYS A 64 14.75 6.15 9.51
C LYS A 64 15.06 6.56 8.06
N GLU A 65 16.03 7.42 7.86
CA GLU A 65 16.43 7.90 6.54
C GLU A 65 16.89 6.75 5.64
N LYS A 66 17.66 5.81 6.20
CA LYS A 66 18.08 4.61 5.47
C LYS A 66 16.87 3.76 5.08
N ARG A 67 15.90 3.59 5.98
CA ARG A 67 14.69 2.83 5.69
C ARG A 67 13.85 3.49 4.60
N ILE A 68 13.73 4.82 4.63
CA ILE A 68 13.03 5.57 3.59
C ILE A 68 13.71 5.39 2.23
N ALA A 69 15.05 5.45 2.20
CA ALA A 69 15.80 5.22 0.98
C ALA A 69 15.59 3.79 0.43
N GLU A 70 15.54 2.79 1.32
CA GLU A 70 15.26 1.40 0.94
C GLU A 70 13.85 1.25 0.36
N VAL A 71 12.85 1.91 0.95
CA VAL A 71 11.47 1.91 0.45
C VAL A 71 11.42 2.50 -0.96
N ASN A 72 12.03 3.67 -1.15
CA ASN A 72 12.07 4.33 -2.45
C ASN A 72 12.77 3.48 -3.51
N ALA A 73 13.90 2.87 -3.15
CA ALA A 73 14.64 1.98 -4.04
C ALA A 73 13.81 0.75 -4.42
N LYS A 74 13.06 0.19 -3.48
CA LYS A 74 12.23 -0.99 -3.73
C LYS A 74 11.03 -0.66 -4.61
N MET A 75 10.41 0.49 -4.42
CA MET A 75 9.33 0.97 -5.30
C MET A 75 9.82 1.09 -6.73
N LYS A 76 10.98 1.72 -6.91
CA LYS A 76 11.59 1.87 -8.24
C LYS A 76 11.93 0.52 -8.86
N GLU A 77 12.55 -0.37 -8.10
CA GLU A 77 12.88 -1.73 -8.55
C GLU A 77 11.63 -2.47 -9.02
N ASN A 78 10.56 -2.45 -8.24
CA ASN A 78 9.32 -3.14 -8.59
C ASN A 78 8.70 -2.59 -9.87
N LEU A 79 8.77 -1.28 -10.10
CA LEU A 79 8.31 -0.68 -11.34
C LEU A 79 9.17 -1.11 -12.54
N GLU A 80 10.48 -1.14 -12.38
CA GLU A 80 11.42 -1.48 -13.46
C GLU A 80 11.44 -2.96 -13.79
N THR A 81 11.13 -3.84 -12.83
CA THR A 81 11.22 -5.29 -13.02
C THR A 81 9.88 -5.95 -13.33
N GLY A 82 8.85 -5.17 -13.65
CA GLY A 82 7.56 -5.71 -14.08
C GLY A 82 6.74 -6.38 -12.97
N LYS A 83 6.93 -5.96 -11.72
CA LYS A 83 6.14 -6.48 -10.59
C LYS A 83 4.74 -5.89 -10.55
N PHE A 84 4.48 -4.83 -11.30
CA PHE A 84 3.17 -4.21 -11.44
C PHE A 84 2.68 -4.32 -12.88
N LYS A 85 1.36 -4.40 -13.03
CA LYS A 85 0.68 -4.14 -14.29
C LYS A 85 -0.08 -2.82 -14.16
N THR A 86 -0.11 -2.03 -15.22
CA THR A 86 -0.78 -0.74 -15.25
C THR A 86 -2.11 -0.87 -15.97
N ILE A 87 -3.16 -0.31 -15.37
CA ILE A 87 -4.47 -0.17 -16.00
C ILE A 87 -4.76 1.33 -16.02
N VAL A 88 -4.95 1.89 -17.20
CA VAL A 88 -5.12 3.34 -17.35
C VAL A 88 -6.60 3.71 -17.37
N ASN A 89 -6.89 4.89 -16.81
CA ASN A 89 -8.19 5.55 -16.88
C ASN A 89 -9.34 4.64 -16.44
N CYS A 90 -9.25 4.11 -15.22
CA CYS A 90 -10.24 3.18 -14.69
C CYS A 90 -10.61 3.49 -13.24
N PHE A 91 -11.75 2.96 -12.83
CA PHE A 91 -12.10 2.82 -11.41
C PHE A 91 -11.79 1.39 -10.99
N ILE A 92 -11.47 1.20 -9.71
CA ILE A 92 -11.33 -0.13 -9.12
C ILE A 92 -12.58 -0.43 -8.30
N TYR A 93 -13.25 -1.52 -8.63
CA TYR A 93 -14.31 -2.07 -7.81
C TYR A 93 -13.68 -2.99 -6.77
N LEU A 94 -13.94 -2.70 -5.50
CA LEU A 94 -13.42 -3.47 -4.37
C LEU A 94 -14.55 -4.23 -3.72
N GLU A 95 -14.34 -5.52 -3.51
CA GLU A 95 -15.25 -6.37 -2.76
C GLU A 95 -14.48 -7.05 -1.64
N ARG A 96 -14.98 -6.93 -0.42
CA ARG A 96 -14.34 -7.52 0.75
C ARG A 96 -15.36 -8.34 1.52
N THR A 97 -15.09 -9.64 1.65
CA THR A 97 -15.93 -10.57 2.41
C THR A 97 -15.32 -10.76 3.79
N LEU A 98 -16.12 -10.49 4.81
CA LEU A 98 -15.72 -10.68 6.20
C LEU A 98 -15.94 -12.15 6.61
N SER A 99 -15.37 -12.53 7.76
CA SER A 99 -15.47 -13.91 8.26
C SER A 99 -16.90 -14.35 8.57
N ASP A 100 -17.80 -13.40 8.84
CA ASP A 100 -19.23 -13.67 9.09
C ASP A 100 -20.06 -13.74 7.80
N GLY A 101 -19.43 -13.61 6.63
CA GLY A 101 -20.10 -13.62 5.34
C GLY A 101 -20.57 -12.27 4.84
N THR A 102 -20.42 -11.20 5.65
CA THR A 102 -20.78 -9.85 5.23
C THR A 102 -19.87 -9.40 4.09
N VAL A 103 -20.46 -8.84 3.03
CA VAL A 103 -19.72 -8.32 1.88
C VAL A 103 -19.75 -6.80 1.91
N ARG A 104 -18.57 -6.19 1.88
CA ARG A 104 -18.40 -4.74 1.73
C ARG A 104 -17.96 -4.44 0.31
N LYS A 105 -18.58 -3.42 -0.28
CA LYS A 105 -18.31 -3.00 -1.66
C LYS A 105 -17.78 -1.58 -1.65
N GLY A 106 -16.81 -1.30 -2.52
CA GLY A 106 -16.23 0.02 -2.64
C GLY A 106 -15.79 0.33 -4.05
N LEU A 107 -15.58 1.60 -4.30
CA LEU A 107 -15.09 2.10 -5.57
C LEU A 107 -13.87 2.99 -5.29
N ILE A 108 -12.75 2.70 -5.95
CA ILE A 108 -11.52 3.46 -5.81
C ILE A 108 -11.29 4.27 -7.08
N GLY A 109 -11.03 5.56 -6.89
CA GLY A 109 -10.74 6.48 -7.98
C GLY A 109 -9.88 7.62 -7.49
N LYS A 110 -9.81 8.67 -8.28
CA LYS A 110 -9.02 9.86 -8.01
C LYS A 110 -9.96 11.01 -7.63
N LEU A 111 -9.60 11.72 -6.56
CA LEU A 111 -10.35 12.86 -6.08
C LEU A 111 -9.48 14.11 -6.22
N ASP A 112 -10.04 15.14 -6.88
CA ASP A 112 -9.35 16.43 -6.96
C ASP A 112 -9.38 17.09 -5.58
N LEU A 113 -8.21 17.53 -5.12
CA LEU A 113 -8.09 18.22 -3.84
C LEU A 113 -8.38 19.71 -4.02
N GLU A 114 -9.05 20.26 -3.02
CA GLU A 114 -9.32 21.70 -2.93
C GLU A 114 -8.53 22.28 -1.78
N ASP A 115 -8.12 23.55 -1.92
CA ASP A 115 -7.44 24.25 -0.86
C ASP A 115 -8.41 24.55 0.29
N TYR A 116 -7.93 24.36 1.50
CA TYR A 116 -8.69 24.75 2.69
C TYR A 116 -8.60 26.25 2.90
N SER A 117 -9.74 26.85 3.23
CA SER A 117 -9.77 28.23 3.71
C SER A 117 -9.90 28.20 5.22
N SER A 118 -8.96 28.83 5.92
CA SER A 118 -8.99 28.94 7.38
C SER A 118 -10.06 29.90 7.91
N GLU A 119 -10.71 30.64 7.01
CA GLU A 119 -11.73 31.60 7.35
C GLU A 119 -13.14 31.02 7.46
N LYS A 120 -13.26 29.74 7.23
CA LYS A 120 -14.58 29.07 7.30
C LYS A 120 -14.80 28.41 8.64
#